data_75472f2ea66af111f2f3a956268d55b2
#
_entry.id   75472f2ea66af111f2f3a956268d55b2
#
_cell.length_a   1.000
_cell.length_b   1.000
_cell.length_c   1.000
_cell.angle_alpha   90.00
_cell.angle_beta   90.00
_cell.angle_gamma   90.00
#
_symmetry.space_group_name_H-M   'P 1'
#
loop_
_entity.id
_entity.type
_entity.pdbx_description
1 polymer ?
#
loop_
_entity_poly.entity_id
_entity_poly.type
_entity_poly.pdbx_seq_one_letter_code
_entity_poly.pdbx_strand_id
1 'polypeptide(L)'
;MATEKATVNFILDQLAPLPVRARAMFGEYGLYCDEKFVALICDDTLFVKPTAISEQFFSDADLAPPYPGAKDHYAVPAALLEDSERLREVIAGTAELLPLPKKKSVKKVR
;
A
#
# COMPACT_ATOMS: atom_id res chain seq x y z
N MET A 1 0.11 -14.35 10.78
CA MET A 1 -1.33 -14.47 10.65
C MET A 1 -1.77 -13.94 9.32
N ALA A 2 -2.81 -14.50 8.78
CA ALA A 2 -3.29 -14.04 7.49
C ALA A 2 -4.23 -12.86 7.65
N THR A 3 -4.27 -12.00 6.64
CA THR A 3 -5.19 -10.88 6.62
C THR A 3 -6.59 -11.35 6.26
N GLU A 4 -7.59 -10.84 6.94
CA GLU A 4 -8.98 -11.16 6.65
C GLU A 4 -9.41 -10.51 5.36
N LYS A 5 -10.20 -11.23 4.57
CA LYS A 5 -10.69 -10.66 3.33
C LYS A 5 -11.55 -9.42 3.57
N ALA A 6 -12.25 -9.38 4.69
CA ALA A 6 -13.06 -8.21 5.03
C ALA A 6 -12.19 -6.96 5.19
N THR A 7 -10.98 -7.12 5.74
CA THR A 7 -10.06 -6.00 5.87
C THR A 7 -9.65 -5.49 4.50
N VAL A 8 -9.34 -6.41 3.58
CA VAL A 8 -8.95 -6.03 2.22
C VAL A 8 -10.07 -5.27 1.54
N ASN A 9 -11.30 -5.78 1.64
CA ASN A 9 -12.44 -5.14 1.01
C ASN A 9 -12.71 -3.76 1.59
N PHE A 10 -12.56 -3.60 2.90
CA PHE A 10 -12.75 -2.30 3.52
C PHE A 10 -11.74 -1.29 2.98
N ILE A 11 -10.48 -1.71 2.87
CA ILE A 11 -9.44 -0.82 2.36
C ILE A 11 -9.72 -0.44 0.91
N LEU A 12 -10.10 -1.39 0.08
CA LEU A 12 -10.41 -1.08 -1.31
C LEU A 12 -11.60 -0.12 -1.43
N ASP A 13 -12.62 -0.30 -0.58
CA ASP A 13 -13.75 0.59 -0.57
C ASP A 13 -13.36 2.01 -0.16
N GLN A 14 -12.47 2.13 0.84
CA GLN A 14 -12.00 3.43 1.28
C GLN A 14 -11.22 4.16 0.19
N LEU A 15 -10.58 3.42 -0.68
CA LEU A 15 -9.74 4.01 -1.72
C LEU A 15 -10.48 4.26 -3.02
N ALA A 16 -11.69 3.75 -3.18
CA ALA A 16 -12.46 4.01 -4.39
C ALA A 16 -12.68 5.52 -4.53
N PRO A 17 -12.64 6.08 -5.73
CA PRO A 17 -12.56 5.44 -7.05
C PRO A 17 -11.13 5.36 -7.61
N LEU A 18 -10.10 5.35 -6.78
CA LEU A 18 -8.75 5.22 -7.30
C LEU A 18 -8.59 3.86 -8.00
N PRO A 19 -7.71 3.79 -9.01
CA PRO A 19 -7.49 2.53 -9.72
C PRO A 19 -6.61 1.57 -8.92
N VAL A 20 -7.19 1.03 -7.84
CA VAL A 20 -6.48 0.14 -6.93
C VAL A 20 -6.95 -1.28 -7.08
N ARG A 21 -6.07 -2.22 -6.75
CA ARG A 21 -6.42 -3.61 -6.65
C ARG A 21 -5.50 -4.29 -5.64
N ALA A 22 -6.01 -5.34 -5.04
CA ALA A 22 -5.23 -6.12 -4.10
C ALA A 22 -4.88 -7.45 -4.75
N ARG A 23 -3.68 -7.95 -4.46
CA ARG A 23 -3.22 -9.21 -5.01
C ARG A 23 -2.70 -10.07 -3.87
N ALA A 24 -3.21 -11.29 -3.77
CA ALA A 24 -2.76 -12.20 -2.74
C ALA A 24 -1.31 -12.62 -2.99
N MET A 25 -0.51 -12.65 -1.95
CA MET A 25 0.86 -13.10 -2.05
C MET A 25 1.33 -13.57 -0.68
N PHE A 26 1.90 -14.74 -0.63
CA PHE A 26 2.49 -15.31 0.60
C PHE A 26 1.54 -15.26 1.79
N GLY A 27 0.25 -15.50 1.56
CA GLY A 27 -0.73 -15.49 2.64
C GLY A 27 -1.23 -14.11 3.04
N GLU A 28 -0.66 -13.06 2.47
CA GLU A 28 -1.07 -11.69 2.73
C GLU A 28 -1.44 -11.04 1.40
N TYR A 29 -1.47 -9.71 1.34
CA TYR A 29 -1.88 -9.03 0.12
C TYR A 29 -0.95 -7.87 -0.20
N GLY A 30 -0.73 -7.66 -1.49
CA GLY A 30 -0.10 -6.44 -1.98
C GLY A 30 -1.17 -5.52 -2.51
N LEU A 31 -1.00 -4.23 -2.32
CA LEU A 31 -1.94 -3.24 -2.83
C LEU A 31 -1.27 -2.45 -3.95
N TYR A 32 -1.95 -2.42 -5.08
CA TYR A 32 -1.45 -1.71 -6.26
C TYR A 32 -2.36 -0.54 -6.56
N CYS A 33 -1.76 0.57 -6.97
CA CYS A 33 -2.50 1.74 -7.44
C CYS A 33 -1.90 2.14 -8.77
N ASP A 34 -2.73 2.17 -9.80
CA ASP A 34 -2.29 2.49 -11.15
C ASP A 34 -1.13 1.57 -11.55
N GLU A 35 -1.27 0.29 -11.21
CA GLU A 35 -0.31 -0.78 -11.51
C GLU A 35 1.03 -0.64 -10.80
N LYS A 36 1.12 0.23 -9.82
CA LYS A 36 2.33 0.39 -9.01
C LYS A 36 2.10 -0.17 -7.63
N PHE A 37 3.08 -0.90 -7.12
CA PHE A 37 2.99 -1.57 -5.82
C PHE A 37 3.21 -0.54 -4.72
N VAL A 38 2.14 -0.05 -4.12
CA VAL A 38 2.22 1.07 -3.19
C VAL A 38 2.21 0.66 -1.72
N ALA A 39 1.66 -0.50 -1.41
CA ALA A 39 1.47 -0.86 -0.01
C ALA A 39 1.30 -2.37 0.14
N LEU A 40 1.38 -2.81 1.39
CA LEU A 40 1.15 -4.20 1.75
C LEU A 40 0.03 -4.24 2.77
N ILE A 41 -0.75 -5.30 2.76
CA ILE A 41 -1.75 -5.54 3.80
C ILE A 41 -1.34 -6.83 4.47
N CYS A 42 -0.80 -6.70 5.68
CA CYS A 42 -0.27 -7.83 6.43
C CYS A 42 -0.85 -7.82 7.83
N ASP A 43 -1.30 -8.97 8.30
CA ASP A 43 -1.83 -9.11 9.66
C ASP A 43 -2.90 -8.05 9.92
N ASP A 44 -3.82 -7.90 8.96
CA ASP A 44 -4.95 -6.95 9.02
C ASP A 44 -4.51 -5.49 9.15
N THR A 45 -3.29 -5.17 8.76
CA THR A 45 -2.78 -3.80 8.84
C THR A 45 -2.28 -3.36 7.47
N LEU A 46 -2.60 -2.13 7.12
CA LEU A 46 -2.12 -1.54 5.86
C LEU A 46 -0.78 -0.88 6.12
N PHE A 47 0.23 -1.26 5.34
CA PHE A 47 1.58 -0.70 5.44
C PHE A 47 1.90 -0.01 4.13
N VAL A 48 2.16 1.29 4.17
CA VAL A 48 2.41 2.11 2.99
C VAL A 48 3.90 2.31 2.79
N LYS A 49 4.35 2.21 1.54
CA LYS A 49 5.76 2.43 1.24
C LYS A 49 6.18 3.85 1.59
N PRO A 50 7.37 4.02 2.19
CA PRO A 50 7.87 5.37 2.48
C PRO A 50 8.22 6.11 1.20
N THR A 51 7.67 7.30 1.04
CA THR A 51 8.00 8.21 -0.07
C THR A 51 7.94 9.63 0.48
N ALA A 52 8.37 10.59 -0.30
CA ALA A 52 8.31 11.98 0.13
C ALA A 52 6.86 12.41 0.42
N ILE A 53 5.90 11.82 -0.27
CA ILE A 53 4.50 12.13 -0.01
C ILE A 53 4.00 11.43 1.24
N SER A 54 4.28 10.12 1.38
CA SER A 54 3.76 9.40 2.54
C SER A 54 4.36 9.92 3.84
N GLU A 55 5.61 10.38 3.82
CA GLU A 55 6.23 10.96 5.02
C GLU A 55 5.43 12.10 5.59
N GLN A 56 4.67 12.79 4.77
CA GLN A 56 3.89 13.94 5.24
C GLN A 56 2.66 13.54 6.02
N PHE A 57 2.27 12.28 5.93
CA PHE A 57 1.06 11.77 6.60
C PHE A 57 1.36 10.96 7.83
N PHE A 58 2.63 10.59 8.05
CA PHE A 58 3.01 9.67 9.12
C PHE A 58 4.19 10.23 9.90
N SER A 59 4.44 9.62 11.06
CA SER A 59 5.64 9.96 11.84
C SER A 59 6.52 8.72 11.91
N ASP A 60 7.73 8.91 12.43
CA ASP A 60 8.64 7.78 12.61
C ASP A 60 8.06 6.71 13.52
N ALA A 61 7.14 7.10 14.42
CA ALA A 61 6.49 6.13 15.30
C ALA A 61 5.62 5.14 14.52
N ASP A 62 5.24 5.48 13.30
CA ASP A 62 4.43 4.59 12.47
C ASP A 62 5.26 3.60 11.66
N LEU A 63 6.58 3.74 11.65
CA LEU A 63 7.45 2.85 10.89
C LEU A 63 7.52 1.47 11.53
N ALA A 64 7.34 0.45 10.75
CA ALA A 64 7.44 -0.93 11.22
C ALA A 64 7.58 -1.85 10.02
N PRO A 65 8.26 -2.98 10.18
CA PRO A 65 8.34 -3.95 9.08
C PRO A 65 7.00 -4.68 8.96
N PRO A 66 6.46 -4.79 7.75
CA PRO A 66 5.18 -5.49 7.57
C PRO A 66 5.28 -6.99 7.84
N TYR A 67 6.48 -7.54 7.78
CA TYR A 67 6.73 -8.94 8.14
C TYR A 67 8.20 -9.06 8.52
N PRO A 68 8.58 -10.12 9.21
CA PRO A 68 9.98 -10.25 9.67
C PRO A 68 10.96 -10.19 8.50
N GLY A 69 11.97 -9.36 8.62
CA GLY A 69 12.99 -9.21 7.60
C GLY A 69 12.68 -8.18 6.53
N ALA A 70 11.48 -7.62 6.52
CA ALA A 70 11.12 -6.61 5.53
C ALA A 70 11.66 -5.24 5.94
N LYS A 71 11.77 -4.35 4.96
CA LYS A 71 12.10 -2.97 5.26
C LYS A 71 10.92 -2.29 5.94
N ASP A 72 11.21 -1.23 6.68
CA ASP A 72 10.16 -0.51 7.36
C ASP A 72 9.21 0.15 6.37
N HIS A 73 7.93 0.09 6.69
CA HIS A 73 6.86 0.76 5.98
C HIS A 73 6.06 1.53 7.02
N TYR A 74 5.18 2.41 6.58
CA TYR A 74 4.33 3.14 7.50
C TYR A 74 3.06 2.35 7.76
N ALA A 75 2.87 1.93 9.01
CA ALA A 75 1.64 1.26 9.44
C ALA A 75 0.56 2.33 9.56
N VAL A 76 -0.55 2.15 8.87
CA VAL A 76 -1.61 3.15 8.84
C VAL A 76 -2.43 3.07 10.13
N PRO A 77 -2.48 4.16 10.91
CA PRO A 77 -3.30 4.15 12.12
C PRO A 77 -4.79 4.15 11.79
N ALA A 78 -5.59 3.68 12.74
CA ALA A 78 -7.03 3.54 12.53
C ALA A 78 -7.67 4.86 12.12
N ALA A 79 -7.24 5.96 12.72
CA ALA A 79 -7.83 7.26 12.40
C ALA A 79 -7.66 7.63 10.92
N LEU A 80 -6.49 7.33 10.35
CA LEU A 80 -6.27 7.61 8.94
C LEU A 80 -7.00 6.61 8.07
N LEU A 81 -7.03 5.35 8.50
CA LEU A 81 -7.71 4.33 7.73
C LEU A 81 -9.19 4.64 7.56
N GLU A 82 -9.79 5.31 8.53
CA GLU A 82 -11.20 5.67 8.48
C GLU A 82 -11.45 7.00 7.78
N ASP A 83 -10.39 7.72 7.44
CA ASP A 83 -10.52 8.99 6.73
C ASP A 83 -10.23 8.72 5.25
N SER A 84 -11.27 8.37 4.51
CA SER A 84 -11.09 7.91 3.13
C SER A 84 -10.46 8.99 2.26
N GLU A 85 -10.78 10.26 2.49
CA GLU A 85 -10.22 11.32 1.67
C GLU A 85 -8.70 11.43 1.83
N ARG A 86 -8.23 11.41 3.08
CA ARG A 86 -6.80 11.49 3.33
C ARG A 86 -6.09 10.19 2.92
N LEU A 87 -6.76 9.07 3.12
CA LEU A 87 -6.18 7.80 2.71
C LEU A 87 -5.97 7.76 1.20
N ARG A 88 -6.95 8.27 0.44
CA ARG A 88 -6.78 8.35 -1.01
C ARG A 88 -5.62 9.27 -1.39
N GLU A 89 -5.48 10.38 -0.67
CA GLU A 89 -4.36 11.29 -0.95
C GLU A 89 -3.00 10.62 -0.78
N VAL A 90 -2.82 9.90 0.31
CA VAL A 90 -1.51 9.30 0.56
C VAL A 90 -1.24 8.17 -0.43
N ILE A 91 -2.23 7.39 -0.77
CA ILE A 91 -2.04 6.28 -1.70
C ILE A 91 -1.77 6.79 -3.12
N ALA A 92 -2.57 7.75 -3.59
CA ALA A 92 -2.37 8.30 -4.92
C ALA A 92 -1.03 9.02 -5.03
N GLY A 93 -0.67 9.80 -4.00
CA GLY A 93 0.61 10.51 -4.02
C GLY A 93 1.79 9.56 -3.98
N THR A 94 1.67 8.48 -3.20
CA THR A 94 2.74 7.48 -3.16
C THR A 94 2.91 6.84 -4.52
N ALA A 95 1.80 6.52 -5.19
CA ALA A 95 1.87 5.92 -6.52
C ALA A 95 2.56 6.85 -7.51
N GLU A 96 2.30 8.16 -7.41
CA GLU A 96 2.91 9.11 -8.32
C GLU A 96 4.42 9.15 -8.22
N LEU A 97 4.95 8.90 -7.03
CA LEU A 97 6.39 8.97 -6.81
C LEU A 97 7.11 7.67 -7.10
N LEU A 98 6.37 6.57 -7.27
CA LEU A 98 7.00 5.30 -7.54
C LEU A 98 7.19 5.12 -9.05
N PRO A 99 8.30 4.48 -9.45
CA PRO A 99 8.51 4.25 -10.87
C PRO A 99 7.57 3.17 -11.39
N LEU A 100 7.36 3.17 -12.70
CA LEU A 100 6.60 2.10 -13.33
C LEU A 100 7.33 0.78 -13.14
N PRO A 101 6.58 -0.33 -13.11
CA PRO A 101 7.21 -1.65 -13.00
C PRO A 101 8.15 -1.89 -14.17
N LYS A 102 9.24 -2.60 -13.87
CA LYS A 102 10.15 -2.89 -14.89
C LYS A 102 9.79 -3.98 -15.73
N LYS A 103 8.92 -4.56 -15.80
CA LYS A 103 8.65 -5.62 -16.60
C LYS A 103 8.66 -5.32 -17.92
N LYS A 104 8.69 -4.83 -18.16
CA LYS A 104 8.60 -4.67 -19.32
C LYS A 104 9.60 -4.58 -19.98
N SER A 105 9.99 -4.75 -19.79
CA SER A 105 11.08 -4.61 -20.27
C SER A 105 11.32 -5.46 -21.07
N VAL A 106 10.58 -5.35 -20.96
CA VAL A 106 10.90 -5.97 -21.43
C VAL A 106 11.01 -6.55 -22.23
N LYS A 107 10.92 -6.65 -22.33
CA LYS A 107 11.21 -7.20 -22.87
C LYS A 107 11.35 -7.50 -23.78
N LYS A 108 11.24 -7.32 -23.97
CA LYS A 108 11.49 -7.55 -24.66
C LYS A 108 11.76 -7.83 -25.48
N VAL A 109 11.54 -7.63 -25.63
CA VAL A 109 11.95 -7.87 -26.24
C VAL A 109 12.34 -8.08 -26.99
N ARG A 110 12.31 -8.14 -27.09
CA ARG A 110 12.92 -8.15 -27.71
C ARG A 110 13.38 -8.31 -28.23
#